data_c42a726a17eefc97a1181fefc86dbdb1
#
_entry.id   c42a726a17eefc97a1181fefc86dbdb1
#
_cell.length_a   1.000
_cell.length_b   1.000
_cell.length_c   1.000
_cell.angle_alpha   90.00
_cell.angle_beta   90.00
_cell.angle_gamma   90.00
#
_symmetry.space_group_name_H-M   'P 1'
#
loop_
_entity.id
_entity.type
_entity.pdbx_description
1 polymer ?
#
loop_
_entity_poly.entity_id
_entity_poly.type
_entity_poly.pdbx_seq_one_letter_code
_entity_poly.pdbx_strand_id
1 'polypeptide(L)'
;QRESVCELGIAVVEDGQVTETRSWRICPTPNWFHPGNIRVHGITVHDVAESPKFDTMWTEAKPYFEHANVVAHNASFDMSCLRHVLSKYDLAFPSLSYTCSLQVARRAWNGFRSYGLGSLSQHFGINLRHHAAESDAAACAQILIRACQEHVVSDFSEIGSTFGLRMGKLYYGGYEAAGKLRKDGKTCSAVATTGRVPG
;
A
#
# COMPACT_ATOMS: atom_id res chain seq x y z
N GLN A 1 0.57 10.77 -12.80
CA GLN A 1 1.89 10.10 -12.83
C GLN A 1 2.05 9.33 -11.53
N ARG A 2 2.47 8.05 -11.58
CA ARG A 2 2.57 7.18 -10.39
C ARG A 2 3.76 7.52 -9.49
N GLU A 3 4.75 8.18 -10.04
CA GLU A 3 5.93 8.67 -9.32
C GLU A 3 5.73 10.03 -8.63
N SER A 4 4.55 10.65 -8.79
CA SER A 4 4.22 11.94 -8.17
C SER A 4 3.51 11.70 -6.84
N VAL A 5 4.24 11.13 -5.87
CA VAL A 5 3.74 10.90 -4.51
C VAL A 5 3.85 12.18 -3.71
N CYS A 6 2.75 12.63 -3.10
CA CYS A 6 2.69 13.86 -2.30
C CYS A 6 2.44 13.61 -0.80
N GLU A 7 2.06 12.39 -0.45
CA GLU A 7 1.89 11.97 0.93
C GLU A 7 2.09 10.46 1.03
N LEU A 8 2.73 10.01 2.10
CA LEU A 8 2.82 8.62 2.50
C LEU A 8 2.27 8.48 3.91
N GLY A 9 1.27 7.63 4.10
CA GLY A 9 0.73 7.28 5.42
C GLY A 9 0.98 5.82 5.72
N ILE A 10 1.30 5.52 6.97
CA ILE A 10 1.41 4.16 7.50
C ILE A 10 0.65 4.01 8.81
N ALA A 11 0.30 2.77 9.12
CA ALA A 11 -0.15 2.32 10.43
C ALA A 11 0.62 1.05 10.78
N VAL A 12 1.24 1.04 11.95
CA VAL A 12 1.94 -0.14 12.49
C VAL A 12 0.93 -0.99 13.24
N VAL A 13 0.98 -2.28 13.02
CA VAL A 13 0.12 -3.26 13.69
C VAL A 13 1.00 -4.23 14.47
N GLU A 14 0.75 -4.33 15.76
CA GLU A 14 1.37 -5.28 16.67
C GLU A 14 0.27 -5.97 17.48
N ASP A 15 0.36 -7.27 17.65
CA ASP A 15 -0.58 -8.09 18.41
C ASP A 15 -2.07 -7.86 18.02
N GLY A 16 -2.31 -7.64 16.72
CA GLY A 16 -3.65 -7.41 16.20
C GLY A 16 -4.24 -6.04 16.53
N GLN A 17 -3.43 -5.07 16.91
CA GLN A 17 -3.83 -3.69 17.20
C GLN A 17 -2.97 -2.69 16.44
N VAL A 18 -3.57 -1.54 16.09
CA VAL A 18 -2.82 -0.41 15.54
C VAL A 18 -2.14 0.31 16.69
N THR A 19 -0.80 0.26 16.73
CA THR A 19 0.02 0.84 17.80
C THR A 19 0.59 2.20 17.44
N GLU A 20 0.80 2.46 16.16
CA GLU A 20 1.36 3.72 15.67
C GLU A 20 0.74 4.10 14.34
N THR A 21 0.58 5.41 14.09
CA THR A 21 0.28 5.96 12.77
C THR A 21 1.23 7.10 12.46
N ARG A 22 1.70 7.18 11.23
CA ARG A 22 2.53 8.28 10.72
C ARG A 22 2.12 8.70 9.34
N SER A 23 2.38 9.97 9.03
CA SER A 23 2.33 10.46 7.65
C SER A 23 3.48 11.42 7.37
N TRP A 24 3.90 11.44 6.12
CA TRP A 24 4.92 12.35 5.60
C TRP A 24 4.38 13.06 4.38
N ARG A 25 4.42 14.39 4.41
CA ARG A 25 4.22 15.21 3.22
C ARG A 25 5.47 15.18 2.37
N ILE A 26 5.30 15.16 1.05
CA ILE A 26 6.39 14.97 0.09
C ILE A 26 6.22 15.99 -1.03
N CYS A 27 7.27 16.75 -1.32
CA CYS A 27 7.31 17.59 -2.50
C CYS A 27 7.73 16.76 -3.72
N PRO A 28 6.82 16.43 -4.65
CA PRO A 28 7.18 15.65 -5.82
C PRO A 28 8.04 16.48 -6.78
N THR A 29 8.78 15.82 -7.66
CA THR A 29 9.57 16.47 -8.71
C THR A 29 9.05 16.05 -10.08
N PRO A 30 8.53 16.95 -10.92
CA PRO A 30 8.25 18.37 -10.62
C PRO A 30 7.12 18.51 -9.58
N ASN A 31 7.10 19.64 -8.85
CA ASN A 31 6.01 19.97 -7.94
C ASN A 31 4.78 20.42 -8.74
N TRP A 32 4.10 19.43 -9.29
CA TRP A 32 2.89 19.63 -10.10
C TRP A 32 1.91 18.47 -9.90
N PHE A 33 0.63 18.79 -9.79
CA PHE A 33 -0.46 17.82 -9.64
C PHE A 33 -1.53 18.01 -10.72
N HIS A 34 -2.02 16.89 -11.22
CA HIS A 34 -3.20 16.93 -12.06
C HIS A 34 -4.42 17.41 -11.25
N PRO A 35 -5.24 18.36 -11.75
CA PRO A 35 -6.38 18.86 -11.00
C PRO A 35 -7.37 17.80 -10.51
N GLY A 36 -7.49 16.69 -11.24
CA GLY A 36 -8.27 15.53 -10.82
C GLY A 36 -7.73 14.87 -9.54
N ASN A 37 -6.42 14.82 -9.35
CA ASN A 37 -5.81 14.25 -8.15
C ASN A 37 -6.03 15.18 -6.95
N ILE A 38 -5.86 16.49 -7.14
CA ILE A 38 -6.14 17.48 -6.08
C ILE A 38 -7.58 17.34 -5.57
N ARG A 39 -8.56 17.12 -6.46
CA ARG A 39 -9.95 16.87 -6.05
C ARG A 39 -10.13 15.59 -5.22
N VAL A 40 -9.24 14.62 -5.37
CA VAL A 40 -9.30 13.35 -4.63
C VAL A 40 -8.63 13.48 -3.26
N HIS A 41 -7.39 13.98 -3.21
CA HIS A 41 -6.60 14.00 -1.96
C HIS A 41 -6.52 15.37 -1.29
N GLY A 42 -7.02 16.45 -1.92
CA GLY A 42 -7.05 17.79 -1.37
C GLY A 42 -5.70 18.52 -1.28
N ILE A 43 -4.58 17.86 -1.59
CA ILE A 43 -3.23 18.40 -1.45
C ILE A 43 -2.87 19.23 -2.68
N THR A 44 -2.47 20.47 -2.46
CA THR A 44 -2.02 21.37 -3.52
C THR A 44 -0.49 21.46 -3.57
N VAL A 45 0.04 22.06 -4.63
CA VAL A 45 1.48 22.32 -4.78
C VAL A 45 2.03 23.21 -3.66
N HIS A 46 1.20 24.08 -3.09
CA HIS A 46 1.57 24.96 -1.99
C HIS A 46 1.70 24.19 -0.67
N ASP A 47 0.84 23.21 -0.43
CA ASP A 47 0.83 22.42 0.81
C ASP A 47 2.10 21.58 0.99
N VAL A 48 2.82 21.30 -0.09
CA VAL A 48 4.03 20.45 -0.08
C VAL A 48 5.29 21.19 -0.54
N ALA A 49 5.21 22.50 -0.81
CA ALA A 49 6.32 23.27 -1.36
C ALA A 49 7.59 23.20 -0.48
N GLU A 50 7.41 23.25 0.83
CA GLU A 50 8.48 23.18 1.84
C GLU A 50 8.72 21.76 2.38
N SER A 51 7.98 20.78 1.85
CA SER A 51 8.17 19.38 2.28
C SER A 51 9.43 18.77 1.66
N PRO A 52 10.05 17.78 2.31
CA PRO A 52 11.19 17.09 1.75
C PRO A 52 10.82 16.36 0.44
N LYS A 53 11.80 16.12 -0.40
CA LYS A 53 11.64 15.23 -1.55
C LYS A 53 11.56 13.79 -1.08
N PHE A 54 11.13 12.90 -1.98
CA PHE A 54 10.88 11.51 -1.65
C PHE A 54 12.15 10.78 -1.13
N ASP A 55 13.29 11.01 -1.73
CA ASP A 55 14.57 10.40 -1.33
C ASP A 55 14.96 10.75 0.12
N THR A 56 14.81 12.01 0.49
CA THR A 56 15.05 12.48 1.86
C THR A 56 14.04 11.87 2.85
N MET A 57 12.75 11.95 2.54
CA MET A 57 11.69 11.36 3.37
C MET A 57 11.87 9.85 3.50
N TRP A 58 12.28 9.16 2.43
CA TRP A 58 12.43 7.71 2.42
C TRP A 58 13.47 7.19 3.43
N THR A 59 14.45 7.99 3.80
CA THR A 59 15.42 7.60 4.85
C THR A 59 14.73 7.34 6.19
N GLU A 60 13.66 8.08 6.50
CA GLU A 60 12.85 7.88 7.71
C GLU A 60 11.82 6.76 7.55
N ALA A 61 11.20 6.65 6.38
CA ALA A 61 10.13 5.70 6.15
C ALA A 61 10.64 4.27 5.87
N LYS A 62 11.81 4.11 5.25
CA LYS A 62 12.35 2.81 4.83
C LYS A 62 12.36 1.75 5.92
N PRO A 63 12.73 2.03 7.18
CA PRO A 63 12.73 1.03 8.25
C PRO A 63 11.37 0.35 8.46
N TYR A 64 10.27 1.02 8.20
CA TYR A 64 8.92 0.45 8.30
C TYR A 64 8.57 -0.52 7.16
N PHE A 65 9.36 -0.53 6.10
CA PHE A 65 9.14 -1.36 4.92
C PHE A 65 10.13 -2.52 4.81
N GLU A 66 11.32 -2.42 5.43
CA GLU A 66 12.35 -3.45 5.32
C GLU A 66 11.95 -4.69 6.12
N HIS A 67 11.85 -5.84 5.44
CA HIS A 67 11.39 -7.11 5.99
C HIS A 67 9.96 -7.09 6.56
N ALA A 68 9.15 -6.09 6.19
CA ALA A 68 7.81 -5.91 6.70
C ALA A 68 6.77 -6.78 5.97
N ASN A 69 5.69 -7.03 6.69
CA ASN A 69 4.43 -7.51 6.14
C ASN A 69 3.51 -6.31 5.89
N VAL A 70 3.31 -5.95 4.63
CA VAL A 70 2.59 -4.73 4.25
C VAL A 70 1.17 -5.06 3.79
N VAL A 71 0.22 -4.24 4.18
CA VAL A 71 -1.14 -4.27 3.63
C VAL A 71 -1.51 -2.91 3.06
N ALA A 72 -2.17 -2.91 1.91
CA ALA A 72 -2.77 -1.70 1.35
C ALA A 72 -4.16 -2.00 0.78
N HIS A 73 -5.04 -1.01 0.80
CA HIS A 73 -6.39 -1.14 0.24
C HIS A 73 -6.36 -0.80 -1.26
N ASN A 74 -6.48 -1.81 -2.12
CA ASN A 74 -6.15 -1.77 -3.55
C ASN A 74 -4.63 -1.73 -3.81
N ALA A 75 -3.89 -2.60 -3.14
CA ALA A 75 -2.44 -2.66 -3.08
C ALA A 75 -1.71 -2.59 -4.44
N SER A 76 -2.36 -2.97 -5.54
CA SER A 76 -1.77 -2.86 -6.88
C SER A 76 -1.44 -1.41 -7.26
N PHE A 77 -2.22 -0.45 -6.77
CA PHE A 77 -1.98 0.97 -6.99
C PHE A 77 -0.81 1.45 -6.12
N ASP A 78 -0.87 1.24 -4.81
CA ASP A 78 0.13 1.72 -3.86
C ASP A 78 1.51 1.12 -4.11
N MET A 79 1.58 -0.20 -4.34
CA MET A 79 2.83 -0.87 -4.68
C MET A 79 3.38 -0.43 -6.04
N SER A 80 2.52 -0.05 -6.98
CA SER A 80 2.97 0.54 -8.24
C SER A 80 3.55 1.93 -8.03
N CYS A 81 2.90 2.79 -7.25
CA CYS A 81 3.42 4.13 -6.90
C CYS A 81 4.78 4.01 -6.20
N LEU A 82 4.89 3.13 -5.20
CA LEU A 82 6.13 2.91 -4.46
C LEU A 82 7.28 2.50 -5.40
N ARG A 83 7.06 1.49 -6.27
CA ARG A 83 8.09 1.06 -7.22
C ARG A 83 8.51 2.18 -8.18
N HIS A 84 7.55 2.93 -8.72
CA HIS A 84 7.87 3.99 -9.68
C HIS A 84 8.65 5.13 -9.02
N VAL A 85 8.28 5.53 -7.80
CA VAL A 85 8.99 6.61 -7.12
C VAL A 85 10.38 6.15 -6.65
N LEU A 86 10.54 4.93 -6.14
CA LEU A 86 11.85 4.37 -5.81
C LEU A 86 12.76 4.30 -7.03
N SER A 87 12.25 3.78 -8.16
CA SER A 87 13.02 3.75 -9.42
C SER A 87 13.39 5.14 -9.92
N LYS A 88 12.51 6.12 -9.76
CA LYS A 88 12.79 7.51 -10.17
C LYS A 88 13.95 8.14 -9.42
N TYR A 89 14.12 7.80 -8.15
CA TYR A 89 15.21 8.31 -7.30
C TYR A 89 16.39 7.34 -7.21
N ASP A 90 16.42 6.30 -8.06
CA ASP A 90 17.46 5.26 -8.06
C ASP A 90 17.67 4.61 -6.68
N LEU A 91 16.57 4.41 -5.97
CA LEU A 91 16.55 3.79 -4.65
C LEU A 91 16.26 2.30 -4.75
N ALA A 92 16.99 1.51 -3.97
CA ALA A 92 16.76 0.07 -3.89
C ALA A 92 15.36 -0.24 -3.35
N PHE A 93 14.71 -1.24 -3.93
CA PHE A 93 13.45 -1.74 -3.41
C PHE A 93 13.67 -2.43 -2.06
N PRO A 94 12.82 -2.16 -1.06
CA PRO A 94 12.86 -2.88 0.21
C PRO A 94 12.46 -4.35 0.00
N SER A 95 12.93 -5.22 0.88
CA SER A 95 12.49 -6.61 0.93
C SER A 95 11.24 -6.70 1.80
N LEU A 96 10.08 -6.96 1.20
CA LEU A 96 8.80 -7.06 1.93
C LEU A 96 7.84 -8.05 1.28
N SER A 97 6.90 -8.56 2.08
CA SER A 97 5.71 -9.27 1.60
C SER A 97 4.49 -8.36 1.71
N TYR A 98 3.52 -8.51 0.82
CA TYR A 98 2.32 -7.68 0.91
C TYR A 98 1.04 -8.39 0.48
N THR A 99 -0.07 -7.88 0.99
CA THR A 99 -1.42 -8.31 0.58
C THR A 99 -2.34 -7.12 0.31
N CYS A 100 -3.54 -7.40 -0.17
CA CYS A 100 -4.54 -6.40 -0.52
C CYS A 100 -5.78 -6.57 0.33
N SER A 101 -6.02 -5.65 1.27
CA SER A 101 -7.21 -5.70 2.15
C SER A 101 -8.53 -5.64 1.40
N LEU A 102 -8.60 -4.98 0.23
CA LEU A 102 -9.75 -5.01 -0.65
C LEU A 102 -10.06 -6.44 -1.15
N GLN A 103 -9.02 -7.20 -1.51
CA GLN A 103 -9.20 -8.59 -1.96
C GLN A 103 -9.53 -9.52 -0.81
N VAL A 104 -8.90 -9.33 0.36
CA VAL A 104 -9.26 -10.05 1.60
C VAL A 104 -10.72 -9.79 1.94
N ALA A 105 -11.16 -8.53 1.99
CA ALA A 105 -12.53 -8.16 2.31
C ALA A 105 -13.57 -8.83 1.39
N ARG A 106 -13.27 -8.92 0.09
CA ARG A 106 -14.13 -9.61 -0.89
C ARG A 106 -14.22 -11.13 -0.68
N ARG A 107 -13.31 -11.71 0.07
CA ARG A 107 -13.28 -13.14 0.41
C ARG A 107 -13.84 -13.41 1.79
N ALA A 108 -13.54 -12.51 2.74
CA ALA A 108 -14.03 -12.60 4.10
C ALA A 108 -15.54 -12.36 4.17
N TRP A 109 -16.04 -11.42 3.40
CA TRP A 109 -17.46 -11.01 3.48
C TRP A 109 -18.12 -11.04 2.09
N ASN A 110 -19.33 -11.54 2.06
CA ASN A 110 -20.15 -11.56 0.85
C ASN A 110 -21.29 -10.54 0.97
N GLY A 111 -21.77 -10.05 -0.17
CA GLY A 111 -23.00 -9.28 -0.24
C GLY A 111 -22.88 -7.78 0.01
N PHE A 112 -21.68 -7.23 0.23
CA PHE A 112 -21.52 -5.79 0.29
C PHE A 112 -21.72 -5.14 -1.08
N ARG A 113 -22.46 -4.03 -1.10
CA ARG A 113 -22.66 -3.23 -2.30
C ARG A 113 -21.33 -2.60 -2.79
N SER A 114 -20.43 -2.28 -1.88
CA SER A 114 -19.12 -1.71 -2.15
C SER A 114 -18.08 -2.24 -1.16
N TYR A 115 -16.88 -2.51 -1.65
CA TYR A 115 -15.72 -2.90 -0.85
C TYR A 115 -14.67 -1.79 -0.79
N GLY A 116 -15.00 -0.57 -1.19
CA GLY A 116 -14.11 0.59 -1.02
C GLY A 116 -13.84 0.89 0.45
N LEU A 117 -12.67 1.47 0.75
CA LEU A 117 -12.20 1.74 2.10
C LEU A 117 -13.27 2.48 2.93
N GLY A 118 -13.82 3.58 2.39
CA GLY A 118 -14.85 4.37 3.06
C GLY A 118 -16.14 3.59 3.34
N SER A 119 -16.59 2.75 2.38
CA SER A 119 -17.81 1.93 2.55
C SER A 119 -17.64 0.88 3.65
N LEU A 120 -16.50 0.21 3.68
CA LEU A 120 -16.19 -0.78 4.72
C LEU A 120 -15.99 -0.11 6.07
N SER A 121 -15.30 1.03 6.11
CA SER A 121 -15.12 1.80 7.34
C SER A 121 -16.46 2.24 7.94
N GLN A 122 -17.36 2.75 7.12
CA GLN A 122 -18.71 3.11 7.56
C GLN A 122 -19.48 1.90 8.09
N HIS A 123 -19.42 0.77 7.39
CA HIS A 123 -20.12 -0.45 7.78
C HIS A 123 -19.61 -1.00 9.12
N PHE A 124 -18.30 -0.96 9.34
CA PHE A 124 -17.68 -1.51 10.55
C PHE A 124 -17.50 -0.50 11.68
N GLY A 125 -17.97 0.74 11.53
CA GLY A 125 -17.81 1.79 12.54
C GLY A 125 -16.35 2.23 12.73
N ILE A 126 -15.51 2.08 11.72
CA ILE A 126 -14.12 2.52 11.74
C ILE A 126 -14.07 4.03 11.49
N ASN A 127 -13.42 4.76 12.38
CA ASN A 127 -13.26 6.20 12.24
C ASN A 127 -12.27 6.50 11.09
N LEU A 128 -12.77 7.08 10.01
CA LEU A 128 -12.02 7.40 8.82
C LEU A 128 -12.10 8.91 8.53
N ARG A 129 -10.98 9.59 8.65
CA ARG A 129 -10.81 10.96 8.13
C ARG A 129 -10.34 10.84 6.68
N HIS A 130 -11.28 10.95 5.74
CA HIS A 130 -10.94 10.85 4.32
C HIS A 130 -9.82 11.82 3.94
N HIS A 131 -8.88 11.34 3.13
CA HIS A 131 -7.73 12.06 2.59
C HIS A 131 -6.65 12.46 3.62
N ALA A 132 -6.65 11.84 4.79
CA ALA A 132 -5.52 11.82 5.70
C ALA A 132 -4.85 10.45 5.58
N ALA A 133 -3.64 10.39 5.00
CA ALA A 133 -3.02 9.12 4.60
C ALA A 133 -2.80 8.15 5.78
N GLU A 134 -2.48 8.68 6.97
CA GLU A 134 -2.39 7.86 8.18
C GLU A 134 -3.74 7.29 8.62
N SER A 135 -4.84 8.04 8.41
CA SER A 135 -6.19 7.55 8.73
C SER A 135 -6.63 6.45 7.75
N ASP A 136 -6.32 6.61 6.47
CA ASP A 136 -6.59 5.58 5.45
C ASP A 136 -5.77 4.31 5.74
N ALA A 137 -4.51 4.45 6.15
CA ALA A 137 -3.66 3.33 6.56
C ALA A 137 -4.20 2.61 7.80
N ALA A 138 -4.63 3.35 8.82
CA ALA A 138 -5.22 2.78 10.04
C ALA A 138 -6.53 2.04 9.73
N ALA A 139 -7.40 2.61 8.90
CA ALA A 139 -8.64 1.97 8.49
C ALA A 139 -8.38 0.69 7.67
N CYS A 140 -7.40 0.73 6.77
CA CYS A 140 -6.96 -0.45 6.02
C CYS A 140 -6.49 -1.58 6.94
N ALA A 141 -5.69 -1.24 7.96
CA ALA A 141 -5.21 -2.18 8.97
C ALA A 141 -6.37 -2.78 9.77
N GLN A 142 -7.30 -1.95 10.28
CA GLN A 142 -8.46 -2.42 11.07
C GLN A 142 -9.38 -3.35 10.27
N ILE A 143 -9.58 -3.08 8.97
CA ILE A 143 -10.33 -3.98 8.08
C ILE A 143 -9.65 -5.35 7.98
N LEU A 144 -8.32 -5.37 7.80
CA LEU A 144 -7.59 -6.64 7.74
C LEU A 144 -7.62 -7.39 9.07
N ILE A 145 -7.36 -6.70 10.19
CA ILE A 145 -7.40 -7.26 11.54
C ILE A 145 -8.75 -7.93 11.78
N ARG A 146 -9.84 -7.24 11.47
CA ARG A 146 -11.18 -7.78 11.62
C ARG A 146 -11.42 -9.03 10.78
N ALA A 147 -11.00 -9.03 9.52
CA ALA A 147 -11.10 -10.20 8.66
C ALA A 147 -10.30 -11.38 9.24
N CYS A 148 -9.09 -11.13 9.74
CA CYS A 148 -8.26 -12.15 10.37
C CYS A 148 -8.91 -12.71 11.64
N GLN A 149 -9.47 -11.87 12.49
CA GLN A 149 -10.18 -12.30 13.71
C GLN A 149 -11.40 -13.17 13.40
N GLU A 150 -12.25 -12.76 12.45
CA GLU A 150 -13.46 -13.51 12.07
C GLU A 150 -13.14 -14.85 11.38
N HIS A 151 -11.98 -14.97 10.74
CA HIS A 151 -11.55 -16.19 10.05
C HIS A 151 -10.44 -16.96 10.77
N VAL A 152 -10.13 -16.59 12.03
CA VAL A 152 -9.14 -17.27 12.90
C VAL A 152 -7.76 -17.36 12.22
N VAL A 153 -7.31 -16.26 11.63
CA VAL A 153 -5.97 -16.11 11.04
C VAL A 153 -5.05 -15.49 12.09
N SER A 154 -4.03 -16.23 12.50
CA SER A 154 -3.11 -15.83 13.57
C SER A 154 -1.82 -15.22 13.05
N ASP A 155 -1.42 -15.57 11.83
CA ASP A 155 -0.17 -15.13 11.22
C ASP A 155 -0.40 -14.57 9.81
N PHE A 156 0.39 -13.57 9.43
CA PHE A 156 0.28 -12.92 8.12
C PHE A 156 0.50 -13.92 6.97
N SER A 157 1.33 -14.93 7.15
CA SER A 157 1.61 -15.96 6.14
C SER A 157 0.39 -16.84 5.83
N GLU A 158 -0.58 -16.94 6.75
CA GLU A 158 -1.80 -17.72 6.60
C GLU A 158 -2.86 -17.01 5.74
N ILE A 159 -2.77 -15.67 5.58
CA ILE A 159 -3.74 -14.87 4.83
C ILE A 159 -3.92 -15.42 3.41
N GLY A 160 -2.81 -15.76 2.75
CA GLY A 160 -2.84 -16.28 1.39
C GLY A 160 -3.67 -17.56 1.26
N SER A 161 -3.43 -18.54 2.11
CA SER A 161 -4.14 -19.82 2.11
C SER A 161 -5.59 -19.68 2.55
N THR A 162 -5.86 -18.93 3.62
CA THR A 162 -7.20 -18.76 4.19
C THR A 162 -8.16 -18.07 3.21
N PHE A 163 -7.69 -17.00 2.55
CA PHE A 163 -8.53 -16.24 1.63
C PHE A 163 -8.35 -16.61 0.15
N GLY A 164 -7.57 -17.65 -0.17
CA GLY A 164 -7.32 -18.07 -1.56
C GLY A 164 -6.64 -16.97 -2.38
N LEU A 165 -5.66 -16.30 -1.81
CA LEU A 165 -4.93 -15.18 -2.40
C LEU A 165 -3.44 -15.52 -2.54
N ARG A 166 -2.83 -15.01 -3.61
CA ARG A 166 -1.38 -14.97 -3.75
C ARG A 166 -0.86 -13.71 -3.07
N MET A 167 0.06 -13.88 -2.14
CA MET A 167 0.80 -12.78 -1.54
C MET A 167 1.72 -12.14 -2.56
N GLY A 168 1.88 -10.83 -2.49
CA GLY A 168 2.86 -10.11 -3.29
C GLY A 168 4.20 -10.02 -2.56
N LYS A 169 5.25 -9.73 -3.32
CA LYS A 169 6.59 -9.47 -2.78
C LYS A 169 7.21 -8.29 -3.50
N LEU A 170 8.00 -7.53 -2.78
CA LEU A 170 8.92 -6.56 -3.33
C LEU A 170 10.31 -6.92 -2.81
N TYR A 171 11.31 -6.89 -3.67
CA TYR A 171 12.68 -7.27 -3.34
C TYR A 171 13.66 -6.56 -4.28
N TYR A 172 14.94 -6.58 -3.92
CA TYR A 172 15.97 -5.98 -4.76
C TYR A 172 15.89 -6.50 -6.20
N GLY A 173 15.71 -5.58 -7.14
CA GLY A 173 15.67 -5.87 -8.58
C GLY A 173 14.36 -6.45 -9.11
N GLY A 174 13.30 -6.62 -8.25
CA GLY A 174 12.06 -7.21 -8.76
C GLY A 174 10.86 -7.14 -7.83
N TYR A 175 9.75 -7.70 -8.33
CA TYR A 175 8.52 -7.84 -7.56
C TYR A 175 7.65 -8.99 -8.06
N GLU A 176 6.81 -9.49 -7.17
CA GLU A 176 5.70 -10.39 -7.48
C GLU A 176 4.39 -9.71 -7.09
N ALA A 177 3.41 -9.70 -8.00
CA ALA A 177 2.15 -9.04 -7.72
C ALA A 177 1.26 -9.89 -6.81
N ALA A 178 0.63 -9.27 -5.80
CA ALA A 178 -0.47 -9.90 -5.06
C ALA A 178 -1.68 -10.09 -5.97
N GLY A 179 -2.51 -11.10 -5.70
CA GLY A 179 -3.69 -11.34 -6.50
C GLY A 179 -4.43 -12.63 -6.16
N LYS A 180 -5.34 -13.04 -7.03
CA LYS A 180 -6.03 -14.32 -6.91
C LYS A 180 -5.06 -15.48 -7.19
N LEU A 181 -5.21 -16.57 -6.45
CA LEU A 181 -4.56 -17.82 -6.84
C LEU A 181 -5.10 -18.27 -8.20
N ARG A 182 -4.20 -18.58 -9.12
CA ARG A 182 -4.59 -19.18 -10.41
C ARG A 182 -4.90 -20.65 -10.20
N LYS A 183 -5.95 -21.14 -10.88
CA LYS A 183 -6.35 -22.56 -10.82
C LYS A 183 -5.32 -23.51 -11.45
N ASP A 184 -4.38 -22.99 -12.21
CA ASP A 184 -3.37 -23.72 -13.00
C ASP A 184 -1.97 -23.74 -12.39
N GLY A 185 -1.79 -23.22 -11.18
CA GLY A 185 -0.51 -23.27 -10.44
C GLY A 185 0.67 -22.51 -11.10
N LYS A 186 0.44 -21.81 -12.22
CA LYS A 186 1.49 -21.06 -12.92
C LYS A 186 1.69 -19.69 -12.30
N THR A 187 2.87 -19.48 -11.74
CA THR A 187 3.35 -18.17 -11.28
C THR A 187 3.71 -17.32 -12.49
N CYS A 188 3.11 -16.13 -12.62
CA CYS A 188 3.56 -15.13 -13.57
C CYS A 188 4.66 -14.31 -12.89
N SER A 189 5.92 -14.66 -13.10
CA SER A 189 7.06 -13.81 -12.76
C SER A 189 7.12 -12.69 -13.80
N ALA A 190 6.78 -11.48 -13.40
CA ALA A 190 7.11 -10.30 -14.20
C ALA A 190 8.61 -10.01 -13.98
N VAL A 191 9.44 -10.44 -14.93
CA VAL A 191 10.85 -10.06 -14.98
C VAL A 191 10.89 -8.57 -15.33
N ALA A 192 11.39 -7.73 -14.43
CA ALA A 192 11.73 -6.36 -14.77
C ALA A 192 12.95 -6.41 -15.70
N THR A 193 12.75 -6.13 -16.97
CA THR A 193 13.85 -5.86 -17.89
C THR A 193 14.53 -4.55 -17.46
N THR A 194 15.71 -4.66 -16.88
CA THR A 194 16.61 -3.53 -16.70
C THR A 194 17.02 -3.05 -18.10
N GLY A 195 16.50 -1.89 -18.50
CA GLY A 195 16.99 -1.20 -19.69
C GLY A 195 18.48 -0.89 -19.51
N ARG A 196 19.33 -1.50 -20.35
CA ARG A 196 20.72 -1.10 -20.51
C ARG A 196 20.74 0.35 -20.97
N VAL A 197 21.38 1.21 -20.22
CA VAL A 197 21.81 2.53 -20.70
C VAL A 197 22.96 2.27 -21.67
N PRO A 198 22.89 2.73 -22.94
CA PRO A 198 24.05 2.71 -23.83
C PRO A 198 25.08 3.73 -23.34
N GLY A 199 26.35 3.31 -23.33
CA GLY A 199 27.51 4.14 -22.99
C GLY A 199 27.79 5.26 -23.98
#